data_3e02e2689ca68f26013633126daf050d
#
_entry.id   3e02e2689ca68f26013633126daf050d
#
_cell.length_a   1.000
_cell.length_b   1.000
_cell.length_c   1.000
_cell.angle_alpha   90.00
_cell.angle_beta   90.00
_cell.angle_gamma   90.00
#
_symmetry.space_group_name_H-M   'P 1'
#
loop_
_entity.id
_entity.type
_entity.pdbx_description
1 polymer ?
#
loop_
_entity_poly.entity_id
_entity_poly.type
_entity_poly.pdbx_seq_one_letter_code
_entity_poly.pdbx_strand_id
1 'polypeptide(L)'
;MAMRFEMTYHAKEERIDRLTACIQHLGFNEIIKEELEIRHNRNVVRKLTDTGIILICGEDGCLITGFMGTMAQVGTFYKGQDIPRPMKNRVRKNNEKYAFLLKM
;
A
#
# COMPACT_ATOMS: atom_id res chain seq x y z
N MET A 1 7.40 -14.10 -7.11
CA MET A 1 7.57 -13.38 -8.39
C MET A 1 7.88 -11.92 -8.11
N ALA A 2 8.92 -11.41 -8.70
CA ALA A 2 9.27 -10.01 -8.54
C ALA A 2 8.31 -9.14 -9.36
N MET A 3 7.73 -8.14 -8.71
CA MET A 3 6.88 -7.17 -9.39
C MET A 3 7.72 -5.98 -9.81
N ARG A 4 7.53 -5.53 -11.03
CA ARG A 4 8.20 -4.35 -11.54
C ARG A 4 7.24 -3.17 -11.54
N PHE A 5 7.69 -2.06 -10.98
CA PHE A 5 6.97 -0.79 -11.02
C PHE A 5 7.90 0.27 -11.57
N GLU A 6 7.40 1.07 -12.50
CA GLU A 6 8.09 2.28 -12.88
C GLU A 6 7.75 3.35 -11.86
N MET A 7 8.78 3.98 -11.30
CA MET A 7 8.60 5.01 -10.29
C MET A 7 8.41 6.36 -10.96
N THR A 8 7.39 7.09 -10.56
CA THR A 8 7.21 8.46 -10.98
C THR A 8 8.28 9.34 -10.32
N TYR A 9 8.54 10.51 -10.89
CA TYR A 9 9.44 11.48 -10.29
C TYR A 9 9.08 11.76 -8.82
N HIS A 10 7.79 11.97 -8.57
CA HIS A 10 7.30 12.22 -7.21
C HIS A 10 7.66 11.10 -6.24
N ALA A 11 7.44 9.85 -6.65
CA ALA A 11 7.77 8.70 -5.80
C ALA A 11 9.27 8.62 -5.50
N LYS A 12 10.11 8.86 -6.52
CA LYS A 12 11.56 8.78 -6.37
C LYS A 12 12.12 9.87 -5.45
N GLU A 13 11.62 11.10 -5.60
CA GLU A 13 12.20 12.25 -4.91
C GLU A 13 11.64 12.47 -3.52
N GLU A 14 10.37 12.14 -3.28
CA GLU A 14 9.70 12.50 -2.04
C GLU A 14 9.28 11.30 -1.17
N ARG A 15 9.03 10.14 -1.77
CA ARG A 15 8.37 9.02 -1.10
C ARG A 15 9.19 7.74 -1.07
N ILE A 16 10.36 7.73 -1.72
CA ILE A 16 11.15 6.51 -1.86
C ILE A 16 11.56 5.92 -0.51
N ASP A 17 11.97 6.77 0.43
CA ASP A 17 12.45 6.29 1.73
C ASP A 17 11.35 5.57 2.51
N ARG A 18 10.14 6.13 2.49
CA ARG A 18 8.99 5.53 3.16
C ARG A 18 8.63 4.19 2.57
N LEU A 19 8.48 4.12 1.24
CA LEU A 19 8.13 2.88 0.57
C LEU A 19 9.23 1.85 0.72
N THR A 20 10.49 2.26 0.58
CA THR A 20 11.63 1.38 0.73
C THR A 20 11.66 0.76 2.13
N ALA A 21 11.45 1.58 3.17
CA ALA A 21 11.39 1.09 4.55
C ALA A 21 10.25 0.07 4.73
N CYS A 22 9.07 0.36 4.18
CA CYS A 22 7.94 -0.57 4.27
C CYS A 22 8.28 -1.92 3.61
N ILE A 23 8.88 -1.90 2.43
CA ILE A 23 9.26 -3.12 1.72
C ILE A 23 10.35 -3.88 2.47
N GLN A 24 11.33 -3.18 3.04
CA GLN A 24 12.39 -3.82 3.80
C GLN A 24 11.89 -4.54 5.03
N HIS A 25 10.90 -3.97 5.72
CA HIS A 25 10.37 -4.57 6.95
C HIS A 25 9.25 -5.57 6.71
N LEU A 26 8.38 -5.30 5.75
CA LEU A 26 7.19 -6.11 5.51
C LEU A 26 7.32 -7.02 4.30
N GLY A 27 7.93 -6.52 3.23
CA GLY A 27 7.91 -7.23 1.95
C GLY A 27 6.49 -7.45 1.44
N PHE A 28 6.35 -8.05 0.30
CA PHE A 28 5.09 -8.61 -0.17
C PHE A 28 5.35 -9.55 -1.34
N ASN A 29 4.43 -10.50 -1.56
CA ASN A 29 4.52 -11.46 -2.64
C ASN A 29 3.53 -11.20 -3.76
N GLU A 30 2.37 -10.67 -3.43
CA GLU A 30 1.32 -10.48 -4.42
C GLU A 30 0.40 -9.31 -4.06
N ILE A 31 -0.28 -8.81 -5.08
CA ILE A 31 -1.34 -7.84 -4.93
C ILE A 31 -2.65 -8.62 -4.87
N ILE A 32 -3.42 -8.41 -3.80
CA ILE A 32 -4.63 -9.18 -3.56
C ILE A 32 -5.91 -8.42 -3.90
N LYS A 33 -5.87 -7.10 -3.91
CA LYS A 33 -7.03 -6.28 -4.28
C LYS A 33 -6.59 -5.01 -4.98
N GLU A 34 -7.44 -4.52 -5.87
CA GLU A 34 -7.22 -3.25 -6.57
C GLU A 34 -8.51 -2.44 -6.56
N GLU A 35 -8.38 -1.13 -6.41
CA GLU A 35 -9.49 -0.19 -6.43
C GLU A 35 -9.14 1.03 -7.26
N LEU A 36 -10.06 1.41 -8.15
CA LEU A 36 -9.92 2.67 -8.90
C LEU A 36 -10.38 3.82 -8.01
N GLU A 37 -9.62 4.88 -7.98
CA GLU A 37 -9.93 6.05 -7.16
C GLU A 37 -9.60 7.32 -7.95
N ILE A 38 -10.37 8.38 -7.71
CA ILE A 38 -10.07 9.69 -8.28
C ILE A 38 -9.40 10.52 -7.18
N ARG A 39 -8.15 10.95 -7.46
CA ARG A 39 -7.39 11.83 -6.56
C ARG A 39 -6.92 13.05 -7.33
N HIS A 40 -7.19 14.23 -6.79
CA HIS A 40 -6.72 15.48 -7.40
C HIS A 40 -7.05 15.55 -8.89
N ASN A 41 -8.28 15.16 -9.25
CA ASN A 41 -8.77 15.09 -10.63
C ASN A 41 -8.03 14.10 -11.53
N ARG A 42 -7.35 13.11 -10.93
CA ARG A 42 -6.63 12.07 -11.66
C ARG A 42 -7.15 10.71 -11.23
N ASN A 43 -7.26 9.80 -12.17
CA ASN A 43 -7.57 8.41 -11.86
C ASN A 43 -6.30 7.73 -11.38
N VAL A 44 -6.39 7.09 -10.21
CA VAL A 44 -5.30 6.29 -9.67
C VAL A 44 -5.85 4.91 -9.32
N VAL A 45 -4.95 3.94 -9.27
CA VAL A 45 -5.29 2.58 -8.84
C VAL A 45 -4.61 2.33 -7.51
N ARG A 46 -5.42 2.06 -6.49
CA ARG A 46 -4.91 1.64 -5.18
C ARG A 46 -4.79 0.12 -5.18
N LYS A 47 -3.67 -0.39 -4.73
CA LYS A 47 -3.39 -1.83 -4.71
C LYS A 47 -3.06 -2.25 -3.30
N LEU A 48 -3.77 -3.26 -2.80
CA LEU A 48 -3.50 -3.84 -1.49
C LEU A 48 -2.66 -5.10 -1.66
N THR A 49 -1.53 -5.15 -0.98
CA THR A 49 -0.65 -6.32 -1.00
C THR A 49 -1.04 -7.31 0.09
N ASP A 50 -0.49 -8.51 -0.01
CA ASP A 50 -0.74 -9.58 0.96
C ASP A 50 -0.18 -9.30 2.36
N THR A 51 0.69 -8.31 2.50
CA THR A 51 1.26 -7.91 3.80
C THR A 51 0.64 -6.62 4.36
N GLY A 52 -0.31 -6.02 3.65
CA GLY A 52 -0.96 -4.79 4.11
C GLY A 52 -0.30 -3.51 3.62
N ILE A 53 0.72 -3.59 2.78
CA ILE A 53 1.26 -2.42 2.10
C ILE A 53 0.25 -1.99 1.04
N ILE A 54 -0.02 -0.68 0.99
CA ILE A 54 -0.91 -0.10 -0.02
C ILE A 54 -0.06 0.68 -1.02
N LEU A 55 -0.24 0.36 -2.29
CA LEU A 55 0.44 1.03 -3.39
C LEU A 55 -0.54 1.93 -4.13
N ILE A 56 -0.10 3.12 -4.47
CA ILE A 56 -0.89 4.06 -5.28
C ILE A 56 -0.19 4.19 -6.62
N CYS A 57 -0.87 3.78 -7.67
CA CYS A 57 -0.32 3.79 -9.03
C CYS A 57 -1.19 4.65 -9.95
N GLY A 58 -0.58 5.21 -11.00
CA GLY A 58 -1.32 5.85 -12.07
C GLY A 58 -2.01 4.81 -12.96
N GLU A 59 -2.86 5.26 -13.86
CA GLU A 59 -3.53 4.38 -14.82
C GLU A 59 -2.54 3.65 -15.73
N ASP A 60 -1.40 4.26 -15.97
CA ASP A 60 -0.32 3.70 -16.79
C ASP A 60 0.51 2.64 -16.06
N GLY A 61 0.20 2.38 -14.79
CA GLY A 61 0.94 1.43 -13.96
C GLY A 61 2.14 2.01 -13.24
N CYS A 62 2.44 3.30 -13.41
CA CYS A 62 3.56 3.94 -12.72
C CYS A 62 3.26 4.12 -11.24
N LEU A 63 4.19 3.72 -10.38
CA LEU A 63 4.05 3.87 -8.94
C LEU A 63 4.18 5.34 -8.54
N ILE A 64 3.18 5.85 -7.83
CA ILE A 64 3.18 7.22 -7.31
C ILE A 64 3.68 7.25 -5.88
N THR A 65 3.17 6.37 -5.02
CA THR A 65 3.57 6.27 -3.62
C THR A 65 3.15 4.91 -3.06
N GLY A 66 3.62 4.62 -1.87
CA GLY A 66 3.21 3.41 -1.16
C GLY A 66 3.47 3.58 0.33
N PHE A 67 2.73 2.84 1.14
CA PHE A 67 2.82 2.95 2.59
C PHE A 67 2.25 1.71 3.26
N MET A 68 2.60 1.51 4.53
CA MET A 68 1.97 0.49 5.37
C MET A 68 0.57 0.95 5.72
N GLY A 69 -0.44 0.14 5.36
CA GLY A 69 -1.83 0.48 5.62
C GLY A 69 -2.21 0.37 7.09
N THR A 70 -3.06 1.29 7.55
CA THR A 70 -3.75 1.15 8.84
C THR A 70 -4.96 0.25 8.64
N MET A 71 -5.57 -0.18 9.76
CA MET A 71 -6.79 -0.99 9.71
C MET A 71 -7.90 -0.28 8.92
N ALA A 72 -8.07 1.02 9.13
CA ALA A 72 -9.08 1.80 8.41
C ALA A 72 -8.79 1.86 6.91
N GLN A 73 -7.53 2.08 6.54
CA GLN A 73 -7.13 2.16 5.13
C GLN A 73 -7.30 0.82 4.42
N VAL A 74 -6.88 -0.27 5.06
CA VAL A 74 -7.06 -1.62 4.50
C VAL A 74 -8.55 -1.94 4.39
N GLY A 75 -9.34 -1.54 5.37
CA GLY A 75 -10.78 -1.78 5.37
C GLY A 75 -11.51 -1.18 4.18
N THR A 76 -11.00 -0.10 3.60
CA THR A 76 -11.63 0.52 2.43
C THR A 76 -11.66 -0.41 1.22
N PHE A 77 -10.73 -1.37 1.14
CA PHE A 77 -10.70 -2.35 0.05
C PHE A 77 -11.81 -3.41 0.17
N TYR A 78 -12.41 -3.55 1.33
CA TYR A 78 -13.43 -4.58 1.60
C TYR A 78 -14.85 -4.02 1.59
N LYS A 79 -15.02 -2.73 1.31
CA LYS A 79 -16.33 -2.08 1.03
C LYS A 79 -17.42 -2.39 2.05
N GLY A 80 -17.10 -2.20 3.33
CA GLY A 80 -18.05 -2.42 4.41
C GLY A 80 -18.18 -3.85 4.89
N GLN A 81 -17.49 -4.78 4.25
CA GLN A 81 -17.37 -6.15 4.75
C GLN A 81 -16.20 -6.24 5.72
N ASP A 82 -16.24 -7.24 6.60
CA ASP A 82 -15.12 -7.46 7.52
C ASP A 82 -13.86 -7.84 6.77
N ILE A 83 -12.74 -7.29 7.24
CA ILE A 83 -11.42 -7.72 6.76
C ILE A 83 -11.23 -9.19 7.20
N PRO A 84 -10.80 -10.09 6.29
CA PRO A 84 -10.50 -11.46 6.68
C PRO A 84 -9.55 -11.53 7.87
N ARG A 85 -9.79 -12.46 8.78
CA ARG A 85 -9.01 -12.56 10.01
C ARG A 85 -7.49 -12.61 9.81
N PRO A 86 -6.95 -13.39 8.86
CA PRO A 86 -5.50 -13.39 8.64
C PRO A 86 -4.95 -12.00 8.27
N MET A 87 -5.65 -11.27 7.41
CA MET A 87 -5.26 -9.91 7.05
C MET A 87 -5.40 -8.95 8.21
N LYS A 88 -6.51 -9.06 8.97
CA LYS A 88 -6.74 -8.22 10.14
C LYS A 88 -5.63 -8.39 11.16
N ASN A 89 -5.24 -9.63 11.46
CA ASN A 89 -4.17 -9.92 12.40
C ASN A 89 -2.83 -9.39 11.91
N ARG A 90 -2.57 -9.53 10.62
CA ARG A 90 -1.32 -9.04 10.02
C ARG A 90 -1.22 -7.52 10.09
N VAL A 91 -2.29 -6.83 9.73
CA VAL A 91 -2.31 -5.36 9.79
C VAL A 91 -2.14 -4.87 11.22
N ARG A 92 -2.83 -5.48 12.17
CA ARG A 92 -2.70 -5.13 13.58
C ARG A 92 -1.26 -5.32 14.07
N LYS A 93 -0.68 -6.47 13.81
CA LYS A 93 0.70 -6.76 14.19
C LYS A 93 1.68 -5.75 13.58
N ASN A 94 1.52 -5.48 12.29
CA ASN A 94 2.41 -4.56 11.60
C ASN A 94 2.28 -3.13 12.12
N ASN A 95 1.06 -2.69 12.41
CA ASN A 95 0.83 -1.36 12.96
C ASN A 95 1.43 -1.20 14.35
N GLU A 96 1.44 -2.26 15.14
CA GLU A 96 2.07 -2.25 16.46
C GLU A 96 3.59 -2.33 16.37
N LYS A 97 4.09 -3.32 15.63
CA LYS A 97 5.53 -3.60 15.56
C LYS A 97 6.30 -2.53 14.79
N TYR A 98 5.69 -1.99 13.74
CA TYR A 98 6.34 -1.02 12.86
C TYR A 98 5.63 0.34 12.92
N ALA A 99 5.20 0.75 14.11
CA ALA A 99 4.49 2.01 14.29
C ALA A 99 5.25 3.21 13.73
N PHE A 100 6.59 3.15 13.75
CA PHE A 100 7.42 4.23 13.20
C PHE A 100 7.19 4.44 11.69
N LEU A 101 6.78 3.39 10.97
CA LEU A 101 6.49 3.52 9.53
C LEU A 101 5.23 4.34 9.26
N LEU A 102 4.34 4.44 10.23
CA LEU A 102 3.11 5.24 10.09
C LEU A 102 3.38 6.74 10.19
N LYS A 103 4.53 7.12 10.73
CA LYS A 103 4.91 8.51 10.98
C LYS A 103 5.92 9.07 9.98
N MET A 104 6.34 8.25 9.06
CA MET A 104 7.31 8.68 8.04
C MET A 104 6.67 9.55 6.99
#